data_819f29f868b7e1429e686c50d06c1f3d
#
_entry.id   819f29f868b7e1429e686c50d06c1f3d
#
_cell.length_a   1.000
_cell.length_b   1.000
_cell.length_c   1.000
_cell.angle_alpha   90.00
_cell.angle_beta   90.00
_cell.angle_gamma   90.00
#
_symmetry.space_group_name_H-M   'P 1'
#
loop_
_entity.id
_entity.type
_entity.pdbx_description
1 polymer ?
#
loop_
_entity_poly.entity_id
_entity_poly.type
_entity_poly.pdbx_seq_one_letter_code
_entity_poly.pdbx_strand_id
1 'polypeptide(L)'
;MSTGWGVVGLGWVARDHVLPALAADPHARLVGVCDRDERALAALDVPTTTDLDALLALDGLDAVYVATPNHAHLPVVRAVAAAGVPVLCEKPMAHTVDDAAAMVAAVGDGLAGTAFDQRFHPAHRAIADLVAQGRLGTVTAVRIVYGCWLPPGWLPPHSREDAGNWRVDTALAGGGAAIDLAPHGIDLVGTLLGEDLTSLTAVTRRRVHPYADADADDGAVLVGATDSGTLVTAHVSFALPDALPRRRLEVVGTEGQLVATDTLGQVAGGTLTLLDATTGAAESVAFDPDGPFERQVAAFGAAVRGERPWPYPLARDLALHELLLDALDTAEAPCP
;
A
#
# COMPACT_ATOMS: atom_id res chain seq x y z
N MET A 1 -26.38 -6.49 -5.82
CA MET A 1 -26.57 -5.69 -4.58
C MET A 1 -25.34 -4.79 -4.42
N SER A 2 -25.47 -3.64 -3.75
CA SER A 2 -24.34 -2.75 -3.48
C SER A 2 -23.77 -3.04 -2.08
N THR A 3 -22.45 -2.94 -1.92
CA THR A 3 -21.76 -3.05 -0.64
C THR A 3 -21.84 -1.71 0.10
N GLY A 4 -22.33 -1.71 1.33
CA GLY A 4 -22.35 -0.56 2.22
C GLY A 4 -20.99 -0.39 2.94
N TRP A 5 -20.30 0.70 2.70
CA TRP A 5 -18.98 0.96 3.26
C TRP A 5 -19.02 1.97 4.38
N GLY A 6 -18.34 1.65 5.48
CA GLY A 6 -17.90 2.62 6.48
C GLY A 6 -16.44 3.00 6.24
N VAL A 7 -16.07 4.24 6.53
CA VAL A 7 -14.67 4.69 6.48
C VAL A 7 -14.25 5.19 7.84
N VAL A 8 -13.11 4.69 8.36
CA VAL A 8 -12.52 5.10 9.63
C VAL A 8 -11.19 5.79 9.39
N GLY A 9 -11.09 7.05 9.78
CA GLY A 9 -9.98 7.94 9.45
C GLY A 9 -10.24 8.72 8.16
N LEU A 10 -10.41 10.04 8.28
CA LEU A 10 -10.71 10.93 7.17
C LEU A 10 -9.51 11.82 6.84
N GLY A 11 -8.34 11.19 6.76
CA GLY A 11 -7.10 11.81 6.30
C GLY A 11 -7.02 11.95 4.77
N TRP A 12 -5.84 12.34 4.28
CA TRP A 12 -5.57 12.55 2.86
C TRP A 12 -5.98 11.35 1.99
N VAL A 13 -5.51 10.13 2.32
CA VAL A 13 -5.81 8.94 1.50
C VAL A 13 -7.31 8.69 1.41
N ALA A 14 -8.03 8.80 2.53
CA ALA A 14 -9.48 8.63 2.53
C ALA A 14 -10.18 9.65 1.64
N ARG A 15 -9.81 10.94 1.76
CA ARG A 15 -10.47 12.03 1.03
C ARG A 15 -10.18 12.03 -0.46
N ASP A 16 -8.91 11.86 -0.83
CA ASP A 16 -8.47 12.07 -2.21
C ASP A 16 -8.51 10.78 -3.05
N HIS A 17 -8.58 9.61 -2.40
CA HIS A 17 -8.55 8.33 -3.10
C HIS A 17 -9.71 7.40 -2.74
N VAL A 18 -9.96 7.11 -1.46
CA VAL A 18 -10.96 6.11 -1.07
C VAL A 18 -12.38 6.59 -1.31
N LEU A 19 -12.76 7.79 -0.85
CA LEU A 19 -14.10 8.31 -1.06
C LEU A 19 -14.44 8.50 -2.55
N PRO A 20 -13.54 9.05 -3.40
CA PRO A 20 -13.75 9.08 -4.84
C PRO A 20 -13.90 7.70 -5.47
N ALA A 21 -13.08 6.72 -5.07
CA ALA A 21 -13.16 5.36 -5.56
C ALA A 21 -14.50 4.69 -5.21
N LEU A 22 -14.98 4.86 -3.97
CA LEU A 22 -16.30 4.38 -3.56
C LEU A 22 -17.43 5.07 -4.33
N ALA A 23 -17.31 6.37 -4.62
CA ALA A 23 -18.30 7.10 -5.40
C ALA A 23 -18.34 6.70 -6.88
N ALA A 24 -17.19 6.24 -7.43
CA ALA A 24 -17.08 5.79 -8.81
C ALA A 24 -17.59 4.34 -9.02
N ASP A 25 -17.58 3.50 -7.97
CA ASP A 25 -18.05 2.11 -8.07
C ASP A 25 -19.59 2.04 -7.96
N PRO A 26 -20.30 1.62 -9.02
CA PRO A 26 -21.77 1.49 -9.00
C PRO A 26 -22.27 0.43 -8.00
N HIS A 27 -21.37 -0.42 -7.51
CA HIS A 27 -21.66 -1.45 -6.51
C HIS A 27 -21.21 -1.07 -5.10
N ALA A 28 -20.75 0.14 -4.87
CA ALA A 28 -20.41 0.66 -3.55
C ALA A 28 -21.40 1.75 -3.12
N ARG A 29 -21.60 1.86 -1.81
CA ARG A 29 -22.38 2.93 -1.18
C ARG A 29 -21.70 3.32 0.14
N LEU A 30 -21.35 4.57 0.29
CA LEU A 30 -20.85 5.09 1.56
C LEU A 30 -22.01 5.17 2.57
N VAL A 31 -21.88 4.47 3.69
CA VAL A 31 -22.90 4.39 4.77
C VAL A 31 -22.59 5.39 5.88
N GLY A 32 -21.33 5.57 6.19
CA GLY A 32 -20.92 6.49 7.23
C GLY A 32 -19.41 6.67 7.32
N VAL A 33 -18.98 7.71 8.04
CA VAL A 33 -17.57 8.02 8.25
C VAL A 33 -17.32 8.29 9.73
N CYS A 34 -16.23 7.71 10.26
CA CYS A 34 -15.76 7.94 11.63
C CYS A 34 -14.38 8.59 11.59
N ASP A 35 -14.24 9.72 12.29
CA ASP A 35 -12.94 10.35 12.53
C ASP A 35 -12.95 11.07 13.88
N ARG A 36 -11.83 11.07 14.58
CA ARG A 36 -11.69 11.75 15.88
C ARG A 36 -11.80 13.28 15.78
N ASP A 37 -11.55 13.86 14.59
CA ASP A 37 -11.67 15.31 14.36
C ASP A 37 -13.05 15.63 13.77
N GLU A 38 -13.97 16.15 14.59
CA GLU A 38 -15.30 16.59 14.18
C GLU A 38 -15.29 17.61 13.03
N ARG A 39 -14.24 18.43 12.93
CA ARG A 39 -14.12 19.42 11.84
C ARG A 39 -13.87 18.74 10.49
N ALA A 40 -13.14 17.63 10.52
CA ALA A 40 -12.92 16.83 9.32
C ALA A 40 -14.24 16.27 8.77
N LEU A 41 -15.19 15.97 9.66
CA LEU A 41 -16.48 15.37 9.32
C LEU A 41 -17.53 16.37 8.80
N ALA A 42 -17.38 17.66 9.10
CA ALA A 42 -18.43 18.69 8.94
C ALA A 42 -18.90 18.92 7.48
N ALA A 43 -18.14 18.47 6.48
CA ALA A 43 -18.45 18.73 5.04
C ALA A 43 -19.02 17.52 4.30
N LEU A 44 -19.42 16.45 5.00
CA LEU A 44 -19.90 15.22 4.39
C LEU A 44 -21.44 15.13 4.49
N ASP A 45 -22.09 14.75 3.38
CA ASP A 45 -23.55 14.52 3.29
C ASP A 45 -23.95 13.06 3.62
N VAL A 46 -23.19 12.42 4.54
CA VAL A 46 -23.46 11.06 5.03
C VAL A 46 -23.40 11.05 6.55
N PRO A 47 -23.94 10.02 7.24
CA PRO A 47 -23.78 9.88 8.68
C PRO A 47 -22.31 9.97 9.10
N THR A 48 -22.01 10.83 10.06
CA THR A 48 -20.67 11.05 10.59
C THR A 48 -20.65 10.89 12.11
N THR A 49 -19.57 10.36 12.65
CA THR A 49 -19.42 10.15 14.08
C THR A 49 -17.95 10.20 14.50
N THR A 50 -17.70 10.51 15.78
CA THR A 50 -16.38 10.35 16.41
C THR A 50 -16.27 9.04 17.18
N ASP A 51 -17.36 8.26 17.25
CA ASP A 51 -17.46 7.00 17.96
C ASP A 51 -17.51 5.82 16.98
N LEU A 52 -16.52 4.93 17.08
CA LEU A 52 -16.43 3.75 16.21
C LEU A 52 -17.62 2.79 16.41
N ASP A 53 -18.09 2.60 17.63
CA ASP A 53 -19.23 1.73 17.91
C ASP A 53 -20.52 2.25 17.28
N ALA A 54 -20.67 3.59 17.24
CA ALA A 54 -21.78 4.22 16.54
C ALA A 54 -21.70 4.02 15.01
N LEU A 55 -20.51 4.03 14.41
CA LEU A 55 -20.34 3.68 12.99
C LEU A 55 -20.71 2.21 12.76
N LEU A 56 -20.23 1.30 13.58
CA LEU A 56 -20.46 -0.15 13.45
C LEU A 56 -21.93 -0.54 13.66
N ALA A 57 -22.72 0.31 14.32
CA ALA A 57 -24.15 0.11 14.53
C ALA A 57 -25.04 0.64 13.37
N LEU A 58 -24.47 1.22 12.32
CA LEU A 58 -25.23 1.76 11.20
C LEU A 58 -25.88 0.64 10.36
N ASP A 59 -27.15 0.81 10.05
CA ASP A 59 -27.87 -0.11 9.16
C ASP A 59 -27.25 -0.15 7.76
N GLY A 60 -27.05 -1.36 7.25
CA GLY A 60 -26.54 -1.59 5.90
C GLY A 60 -25.03 -1.34 5.79
N LEU A 61 -24.29 -1.42 6.88
CA LEU A 61 -22.82 -1.50 6.89
C LEU A 61 -22.38 -2.93 6.56
N ASP A 62 -21.72 -3.13 5.42
CA ASP A 62 -21.26 -4.42 4.93
C ASP A 62 -19.73 -4.57 5.00
N ALA A 63 -18.99 -3.46 4.99
CA ALA A 63 -17.52 -3.44 5.06
C ALA A 63 -17.01 -2.12 5.64
N VAL A 64 -15.80 -2.16 6.23
CA VAL A 64 -15.10 -0.97 6.73
C VAL A 64 -13.77 -0.81 6.04
N TYR A 65 -13.48 0.40 5.56
CA TYR A 65 -12.16 0.84 5.14
C TYR A 65 -11.48 1.61 6.27
N VAL A 66 -10.28 1.16 6.68
CA VAL A 66 -9.50 1.79 7.76
C VAL A 66 -8.35 2.59 7.15
N ALA A 67 -8.37 3.92 7.32
CA ALA A 67 -7.38 4.86 6.81
C ALA A 67 -6.80 5.75 7.93
N THR A 68 -6.62 5.18 9.10
CA THR A 68 -5.98 5.82 10.26
C THR A 68 -4.46 5.80 10.16
N PRO A 69 -3.69 6.52 11.00
CA PRO A 69 -2.25 6.29 11.15
C PRO A 69 -1.92 4.87 11.61
N ASN A 70 -0.71 4.37 11.26
CA ASN A 70 -0.32 2.97 11.42
C ASN A 70 -0.55 2.39 12.82
N HIS A 71 -0.20 3.13 13.89
CA HIS A 71 -0.40 2.70 15.28
C HIS A 71 -1.87 2.52 15.68
N ALA A 72 -2.79 3.11 14.94
CA ALA A 72 -4.21 3.03 15.19
C ALA A 72 -4.92 1.95 14.36
N HIS A 73 -4.22 1.20 13.50
CA HIS A 73 -4.80 0.13 12.71
C HIS A 73 -5.35 -1.00 13.60
N LEU A 74 -4.52 -1.56 14.48
CA LEU A 74 -4.91 -2.70 15.33
C LEU A 74 -6.17 -2.45 16.15
N PRO A 75 -6.30 -1.37 16.96
CA PRO A 75 -7.50 -1.16 17.77
C PRO A 75 -8.76 -1.04 16.91
N VAL A 76 -8.69 -0.38 15.75
CA VAL A 76 -9.83 -0.26 14.83
C VAL A 76 -10.17 -1.60 14.19
N VAL A 77 -9.19 -2.31 13.62
CA VAL A 77 -9.41 -3.62 12.98
C VAL A 77 -9.98 -4.62 13.98
N ARG A 78 -9.49 -4.62 15.23
CA ARG A 78 -10.01 -5.49 16.30
C ARG A 78 -11.48 -5.22 16.59
N ALA A 79 -11.90 -3.97 16.69
CA ALA A 79 -13.29 -3.61 16.92
C ALA A 79 -14.19 -4.00 15.75
N VAL A 80 -13.75 -3.72 14.50
CA VAL A 80 -14.47 -4.07 13.27
C VAL A 80 -14.64 -5.60 13.15
N ALA A 81 -13.55 -6.36 13.39
CA ALA A 81 -13.58 -7.83 13.36
C ALA A 81 -14.49 -8.41 14.45
N ALA A 82 -14.46 -7.85 15.68
CA ALA A 82 -15.35 -8.27 16.76
C ALA A 82 -16.82 -8.03 16.44
N ALA A 83 -17.14 -7.02 15.62
CA ALA A 83 -18.50 -6.80 15.10
C ALA A 83 -18.87 -7.74 13.93
N GLY A 84 -17.95 -8.60 13.49
CA GLY A 84 -18.15 -9.51 12.34
C GLY A 84 -18.19 -8.83 10.99
N VAL A 85 -17.67 -7.60 10.88
CA VAL A 85 -17.70 -6.80 9.66
C VAL A 85 -16.39 -7.01 8.87
N PRO A 86 -16.44 -7.27 7.55
CA PRO A 86 -15.28 -7.28 6.67
C PRO A 86 -14.46 -5.98 6.73
N VAL A 87 -13.12 -6.09 6.72
CA VAL A 87 -12.23 -4.94 6.89
C VAL A 87 -11.11 -4.88 5.87
N LEU A 88 -10.96 -3.74 5.20
CA LEU A 88 -9.83 -3.40 4.35
C LEU A 88 -9.03 -2.28 5.03
N CYS A 89 -7.81 -2.59 5.48
CA CYS A 89 -6.98 -1.67 6.26
C CYS A 89 -5.81 -1.15 5.45
N GLU A 90 -5.53 0.15 5.54
CA GLU A 90 -4.37 0.77 4.89
C GLU A 90 -3.05 0.09 5.26
N LYS A 91 -2.12 0.24 4.34
CA LYS A 91 -0.73 -0.19 4.50
C LYS A 91 0.11 0.87 5.28
N PRO A 92 1.22 0.46 5.92
CA PRO A 92 1.60 -0.91 6.23
C PRO A 92 0.59 -1.57 7.14
N MET A 93 0.61 -2.89 7.26
CA MET A 93 -0.38 -3.63 8.07
C MET A 93 -0.50 -3.07 9.49
N ALA A 94 0.64 -2.78 10.13
CA ALA A 94 0.74 -2.13 11.43
C ALA A 94 2.08 -1.39 11.56
N HIS A 95 2.32 -0.73 12.70
CA HIS A 95 3.61 -0.09 12.99
C HIS A 95 4.62 -1.04 13.65
N THR A 96 4.18 -2.22 14.12
CA THR A 96 5.02 -3.27 14.71
C THR A 96 4.58 -4.66 14.22
N VAL A 97 5.48 -5.65 14.32
CA VAL A 97 5.16 -7.07 14.03
C VAL A 97 4.10 -7.61 15.00
N ASP A 98 4.22 -7.30 16.28
CA ASP A 98 3.28 -7.77 17.31
C ASP A 98 1.85 -7.29 17.04
N ASP A 99 1.68 -6.03 16.63
CA ASP A 99 0.37 -5.49 16.27
C ASP A 99 -0.17 -6.12 14.99
N ALA A 100 0.68 -6.36 13.98
CA ALA A 100 0.28 -7.04 12.77
C ALA A 100 -0.18 -8.48 13.04
N ALA A 101 0.55 -9.24 13.85
CA ALA A 101 0.17 -10.58 14.29
C ALA A 101 -1.14 -10.58 15.09
N ALA A 102 -1.31 -9.58 15.97
CA ALA A 102 -2.55 -9.40 16.73
C ALA A 102 -3.75 -9.04 15.83
N MET A 103 -3.55 -8.34 14.71
CA MET A 103 -4.59 -8.09 13.71
C MET A 103 -5.04 -9.40 13.05
N VAL A 104 -4.11 -10.26 12.61
CA VAL A 104 -4.44 -11.58 12.03
C VAL A 104 -5.22 -12.41 13.03
N ALA A 105 -4.77 -12.46 14.29
CA ALA A 105 -5.45 -13.19 15.35
C ALA A 105 -6.87 -12.65 15.65
N ALA A 106 -7.05 -11.34 15.59
CA ALA A 106 -8.35 -10.70 15.84
C ALA A 106 -9.36 -10.96 14.72
N VAL A 107 -8.90 -11.00 13.47
CA VAL A 107 -9.75 -11.28 12.30
C VAL A 107 -10.12 -12.76 12.21
N GLY A 108 -9.20 -13.68 12.55
CA GLY A 108 -9.45 -15.12 12.44
C GLY A 108 -9.87 -15.52 11.04
N ASP A 109 -11.02 -16.19 10.89
CA ASP A 109 -11.59 -16.61 9.61
C ASP A 109 -12.40 -15.51 8.91
N GLY A 110 -12.46 -14.31 9.46
CA GLY A 110 -13.18 -13.18 8.87
C GLY A 110 -12.54 -12.68 7.58
N LEU A 111 -13.33 -12.00 6.74
CA LEU A 111 -12.82 -11.39 5.52
C LEU A 111 -12.08 -10.10 5.86
N ALA A 112 -10.79 -10.08 5.59
CA ALA A 112 -9.96 -8.89 5.75
C ALA A 112 -8.84 -8.84 4.72
N GLY A 113 -8.27 -7.64 4.51
CA GLY A 113 -7.12 -7.41 3.64
C GLY A 113 -6.34 -6.17 4.03
N THR A 114 -5.06 -6.15 3.66
CA THR A 114 -4.25 -4.93 3.65
C THR A 114 -4.45 -4.22 2.31
N ALA A 115 -4.68 -2.91 2.36
CA ALA A 115 -4.99 -2.08 1.20
C ALA A 115 -3.74 -1.73 0.39
N PHE A 116 -3.09 -2.75 -0.18
CA PHE A 116 -2.01 -2.58 -1.14
C PHE A 116 -2.60 -2.21 -2.51
N ASP A 117 -2.84 -0.94 -2.74
CA ASP A 117 -3.43 -0.37 -3.95
C ASP A 117 -2.67 -0.77 -5.23
N GLN A 118 -1.34 -0.88 -5.14
CA GLN A 118 -0.47 -1.20 -6.27
C GLN A 118 -0.74 -2.59 -6.90
N ARG A 119 -1.33 -3.53 -6.15
CA ARG A 119 -1.83 -4.83 -6.68
C ARG A 119 -2.86 -4.66 -7.78
N PHE A 120 -3.56 -3.53 -7.75
CA PHE A 120 -4.72 -3.23 -8.60
C PHE A 120 -4.41 -2.21 -9.70
N HIS A 121 -3.21 -1.63 -9.71
CA HIS A 121 -2.81 -0.72 -10.79
C HIS A 121 -2.81 -1.46 -12.14
N PRO A 122 -3.52 -0.95 -13.18
CA PRO A 122 -3.66 -1.66 -14.45
C PRO A 122 -2.34 -2.02 -15.12
N ALA A 123 -1.33 -1.16 -15.06
CA ALA A 123 0.00 -1.46 -15.59
C ALA A 123 0.65 -2.65 -14.89
N HIS A 124 0.51 -2.77 -13.56
CA HIS A 124 1.06 -3.89 -12.79
C HIS A 124 0.33 -5.20 -13.08
N ARG A 125 -0.98 -5.13 -13.31
CA ARG A 125 -1.75 -6.28 -13.78
C ARG A 125 -1.31 -6.73 -15.18
N ALA A 126 -1.08 -5.79 -16.09
CA ALA A 126 -0.54 -6.10 -17.42
C ALA A 126 0.87 -6.72 -17.34
N ILE A 127 1.73 -6.26 -16.43
CA ILE A 127 3.03 -6.91 -16.16
C ILE A 127 2.84 -8.34 -15.69
N ALA A 128 1.99 -8.59 -14.69
CA ALA A 128 1.73 -9.92 -14.16
C ALA A 128 1.21 -10.87 -15.26
N ASP A 129 0.31 -10.41 -16.12
CA ASP A 129 -0.22 -11.18 -17.24
C ASP A 129 0.86 -11.54 -18.27
N LEU A 130 1.75 -10.60 -18.60
CA LEU A 130 2.86 -10.82 -19.54
C LEU A 130 3.91 -11.77 -18.95
N VAL A 131 4.21 -11.68 -17.65
CA VAL A 131 5.08 -12.64 -16.95
C VAL A 131 4.46 -14.03 -16.96
N ALA A 132 3.18 -14.17 -16.62
CA ALA A 132 2.47 -15.44 -16.62
C ALA A 132 2.37 -16.07 -18.03
N GLN A 133 2.34 -15.25 -19.10
CA GLN A 133 2.40 -15.70 -20.50
C GLN A 133 3.80 -16.10 -20.94
N GLY A 134 4.84 -15.98 -20.09
CA GLY A 134 6.22 -16.31 -20.42
C GLY A 134 6.91 -15.31 -21.36
N ARG A 135 6.37 -14.09 -21.52
CA ARG A 135 6.91 -13.09 -22.46
C ARG A 135 8.31 -12.59 -22.10
N LEU A 136 8.78 -12.84 -20.89
CA LEU A 136 10.12 -12.49 -20.43
C LEU A 136 11.08 -13.68 -20.36
N GLY A 137 10.62 -14.90 -20.66
CA GLY A 137 11.37 -16.11 -20.38
C GLY A 137 11.53 -16.32 -18.87
N THR A 138 12.72 -16.69 -18.41
CA THR A 138 13.03 -16.79 -16.98
C THR A 138 13.25 -15.38 -16.40
N VAL A 139 12.43 -14.98 -15.45
CA VAL A 139 12.64 -13.70 -14.74
C VAL A 139 13.87 -13.81 -13.84
N THR A 140 14.77 -12.86 -13.95
CA THR A 140 16.05 -12.85 -13.23
C THR A 140 16.16 -11.73 -12.20
N ALA A 141 15.43 -10.62 -12.40
CA ALA A 141 15.45 -9.50 -11.46
C ALA A 141 14.18 -8.64 -11.51
N VAL A 142 13.83 -8.08 -10.35
CA VAL A 142 12.88 -6.96 -10.20
C VAL A 142 13.61 -5.77 -9.58
N ARG A 143 13.47 -4.59 -10.18
CA ARG A 143 14.09 -3.35 -9.70
C ARG A 143 13.04 -2.29 -9.48
N ILE A 144 13.07 -1.67 -8.31
CA ILE A 144 12.04 -0.73 -7.85
C ILE A 144 12.72 0.56 -7.41
N VAL A 145 12.22 1.68 -7.90
CA VAL A 145 12.50 3.01 -7.36
C VAL A 145 11.17 3.64 -6.99
N TYR A 146 10.98 3.95 -5.73
CA TYR A 146 9.79 4.63 -5.25
C TYR A 146 10.17 5.75 -4.29
N GLY A 147 9.94 7.00 -4.71
CA GLY A 147 10.29 8.15 -3.89
C GLY A 147 9.27 9.28 -3.97
N CYS A 148 9.41 10.18 -3.01
CA CYS A 148 8.70 11.45 -2.94
C CYS A 148 9.58 12.48 -2.22
N TRP A 149 9.14 13.72 -2.20
CA TRP A 149 9.78 14.78 -1.43
C TRP A 149 8.97 15.09 -0.18
N LEU A 150 9.50 14.74 1.00
CA LEU A 150 8.80 14.85 2.29
C LEU A 150 9.69 15.56 3.33
N PRO A 151 9.85 16.90 3.23
CA PRO A 151 10.65 17.66 4.19
C PRO A 151 9.99 17.73 5.58
N PRO A 152 10.71 18.09 6.65
CA PRO A 152 10.18 18.12 8.01
C PRO A 152 8.89 18.93 8.21
N GLY A 153 8.71 19.99 7.44
CA GLY A 153 7.49 20.80 7.47
C GLY A 153 6.37 20.31 6.56
N TRP A 154 6.54 19.17 5.88
CA TRP A 154 5.49 18.64 5.04
C TRP A 154 4.31 18.13 5.87
N LEU A 155 3.13 18.52 5.45
CA LEU A 155 1.88 18.01 6.03
C LEU A 155 1.06 17.37 4.92
N PRO A 156 0.39 16.24 5.20
CA PRO A 156 -0.55 15.66 4.26
C PRO A 156 -1.63 16.69 3.87
N PRO A 157 -2.12 16.69 2.63
CA PRO A 157 -3.28 17.47 2.24
C PRO A 157 -4.43 17.30 3.25
N HIS A 158 -5.20 18.35 3.47
CA HIS A 158 -6.32 18.39 4.44
C HIS A 158 -5.93 18.25 5.91
N SER A 159 -4.64 18.19 6.23
CA SER A 159 -4.18 18.20 7.62
C SER A 159 -4.30 19.59 8.24
N ARG A 160 -4.43 19.62 9.55
CA ARG A 160 -4.35 20.88 10.32
C ARG A 160 -2.89 21.36 10.33
N GLU A 161 -2.70 22.68 10.39
CA GLU A 161 -1.36 23.27 10.47
C GLU A 161 -0.58 22.83 11.71
N ASP A 162 -1.28 22.49 12.81
CA ASP A 162 -0.71 21.99 14.06
C ASP A 162 -0.62 20.47 14.16
N ALA A 163 -1.06 19.74 13.13
CA ALA A 163 -0.99 18.30 13.07
C ALA A 163 0.39 17.84 12.66
N GLY A 164 1.31 17.49 13.43
CA GLY A 164 2.62 16.98 13.02
C GLY A 164 2.53 15.91 11.92
N ASN A 165 3.63 15.71 11.22
CA ASN A 165 3.72 14.61 10.24
C ASN A 165 4.02 13.29 10.96
N TRP A 166 2.98 12.53 11.28
CA TRP A 166 3.10 11.26 11.98
C TRP A 166 3.95 10.20 11.23
N ARG A 167 4.15 10.36 9.90
CA ARG A 167 4.94 9.42 9.08
C ARG A 167 6.43 9.40 9.41
N VAL A 168 6.89 10.45 10.07
CA VAL A 168 8.30 10.60 10.51
C VAL A 168 8.41 10.65 12.04
N ASP A 169 7.41 10.11 12.73
CA ASP A 169 7.40 9.79 14.16
C ASP A 169 7.38 8.26 14.29
N THR A 170 8.50 7.67 14.68
CA THR A 170 8.68 6.22 14.68
C THR A 170 7.74 5.51 15.64
N ALA A 171 7.32 6.16 16.72
CA ALA A 171 6.34 5.60 17.65
C ALA A 171 4.94 5.48 17.04
N LEU A 172 4.62 6.29 16.03
CA LEU A 172 3.32 6.28 15.36
C LEU A 172 3.34 5.53 14.02
N ALA A 173 4.45 5.66 13.30
CA ALA A 173 4.61 5.09 11.95
C ALA A 173 5.31 3.74 11.95
N GLY A 174 6.20 3.47 12.91
CA GLY A 174 7.10 2.31 12.92
C GLY A 174 8.44 2.55 12.21
N GLY A 175 8.68 3.75 11.67
CA GLY A 175 9.89 4.12 10.94
C GLY A 175 9.70 5.38 10.10
N GLY A 176 10.49 5.55 9.04
CA GLY A 176 10.43 6.65 8.09
C GLY A 176 10.06 6.20 6.66
N ALA A 177 10.90 6.55 5.68
CA ALA A 177 10.66 6.24 4.27
C ALA A 177 10.59 4.73 4.00
N ALA A 178 11.38 3.94 4.70
CA ALA A 178 11.42 2.49 4.50
C ALA A 178 10.07 1.84 4.81
N ILE A 179 9.48 2.11 5.98
CA ILE A 179 8.22 1.50 6.39
C ILE A 179 7.02 2.04 5.60
N ASP A 180 7.09 3.30 5.12
CA ASP A 180 6.00 3.87 4.35
C ASP A 180 5.99 3.43 2.87
N LEU A 181 7.17 3.36 2.23
CA LEU A 181 7.26 3.15 0.78
C LEU A 181 7.63 1.73 0.37
N ALA A 182 8.53 1.04 1.11
CA ALA A 182 8.98 -0.29 0.71
C ALA A 182 7.87 -1.35 0.67
N PRO A 183 6.86 -1.34 1.56
CA PRO A 183 5.76 -2.30 1.51
C PRO A 183 5.08 -2.41 0.15
N HIS A 184 4.89 -1.29 -0.55
CA HIS A 184 4.33 -1.29 -1.90
C HIS A 184 5.16 -2.10 -2.89
N GLY A 185 6.49 -1.92 -2.86
CA GLY A 185 7.41 -2.57 -3.79
C GLY A 185 7.58 -4.06 -3.51
N ILE A 186 7.81 -4.43 -2.24
CA ILE A 186 8.03 -5.83 -1.87
C ILE A 186 6.75 -6.68 -2.05
N ASP A 187 5.59 -6.09 -1.79
CA ASP A 187 4.31 -6.74 -2.04
C ASP A 187 4.07 -7.00 -3.54
N LEU A 188 4.43 -6.02 -4.39
CA LEU A 188 4.30 -6.16 -5.82
C LEU A 188 5.06 -7.35 -6.40
N VAL A 189 6.20 -7.73 -5.84
CA VAL A 189 6.98 -8.89 -6.32
C VAL A 189 6.10 -10.13 -6.40
N GLY A 190 5.38 -10.46 -5.30
CA GLY A 190 4.47 -11.59 -5.28
C GLY A 190 3.30 -11.45 -6.26
N THR A 191 2.78 -10.23 -6.41
CA THR A 191 1.70 -9.96 -7.37
C THR A 191 2.13 -10.13 -8.82
N LEU A 192 3.38 -9.71 -9.14
CA LEU A 192 3.93 -9.74 -10.50
C LEU A 192 4.43 -11.12 -10.91
N LEU A 193 5.04 -11.85 -9.99
CA LEU A 193 5.72 -13.12 -10.27
C LEU A 193 4.91 -14.36 -9.88
N GLY A 194 3.90 -14.22 -9.02
CA GLY A 194 3.17 -15.33 -8.41
C GLY A 194 3.96 -16.04 -7.31
N GLU A 195 5.07 -15.45 -6.83
CA GLU A 195 5.92 -15.96 -5.75
C GLU A 195 6.40 -14.80 -4.89
N ASP A 196 6.38 -14.97 -3.56
CA ASP A 196 6.78 -13.93 -2.63
C ASP A 196 8.29 -13.94 -2.35
N LEU A 197 8.79 -12.83 -1.78
CA LEU A 197 10.14 -12.73 -1.26
C LEU A 197 10.35 -13.71 -0.11
N THR A 198 11.52 -14.36 -0.08
CA THR A 198 11.94 -15.28 0.99
C THR A 198 13.14 -14.78 1.78
N SER A 199 13.81 -13.75 1.26
CA SER A 199 14.90 -13.07 1.95
C SER A 199 14.88 -11.58 1.66
N LEU A 200 15.24 -10.77 2.65
CA LEU A 200 15.35 -9.32 2.53
C LEU A 200 16.43 -8.80 3.49
N THR A 201 17.22 -7.85 3.02
CA THR A 201 18.15 -7.05 3.79
C THR A 201 17.97 -5.59 3.44
N ALA A 202 18.24 -4.70 4.38
CA ALA A 202 18.05 -3.26 4.19
C ALA A 202 19.30 -2.47 4.64
N VAL A 203 19.50 -1.33 4.01
CA VAL A 203 20.39 -0.26 4.46
C VAL A 203 19.55 1.00 4.51
N THR A 204 19.40 1.58 5.70
CA THR A 204 18.61 2.79 5.91
C THR A 204 19.52 3.99 6.13
N ARG A 205 19.06 5.18 5.83
CA ARG A 205 19.77 6.44 6.05
C ARG A 205 18.82 7.57 6.36
N ARG A 206 19.30 8.49 7.21
CA ARG A 206 18.79 9.84 7.33
C ARG A 206 19.88 10.80 6.86
N ARG A 207 19.78 11.30 5.65
CA ARG A 207 20.83 12.07 5.00
C ARG A 207 20.46 13.51 4.69
N VAL A 208 19.20 13.76 4.35
CA VAL A 208 18.73 15.05 3.82
C VAL A 208 17.82 15.77 4.81
N HIS A 209 16.83 15.07 5.36
CA HIS A 209 15.80 15.68 6.19
C HIS A 209 16.10 15.59 7.69
N PRO A 210 16.26 16.74 8.39
CA PRO A 210 16.47 16.76 9.84
C PRO A 210 15.13 16.59 10.57
N TYR A 211 14.52 15.41 10.50
CA TYR A 211 13.31 15.10 11.25
C TYR A 211 13.56 15.23 12.77
N ALA A 212 12.49 15.58 13.52
CA ALA A 212 12.56 15.68 14.96
C ALA A 212 12.87 14.34 15.63
N ASP A 213 12.28 13.26 15.08
CA ASP A 213 12.63 11.91 15.46
C ASP A 213 13.94 11.49 14.76
N ALA A 214 14.95 11.16 15.56
CA ALA A 214 16.28 10.83 15.07
C ALA A 214 16.34 9.48 14.36
N ASP A 215 15.42 8.58 14.67
CA ASP A 215 15.38 7.21 14.15
C ASP A 215 14.55 7.10 12.86
N ALA A 216 13.82 8.17 12.47
CA ALA A 216 13.11 8.20 11.20
C ALA A 216 14.09 8.35 10.02
N ASP A 217 14.17 7.34 9.17
CA ASP A 217 14.96 7.37 7.94
C ASP A 217 14.31 8.25 6.85
N ASP A 218 15.12 8.84 5.97
CA ASP A 218 14.65 9.53 4.76
C ASP A 218 14.92 8.73 3.48
N GLY A 219 15.46 7.52 3.61
CA GLY A 219 15.66 6.60 2.49
C GLY A 219 16.28 5.28 2.87
N ALA A 220 15.97 4.28 2.06
CA ALA A 220 16.50 2.93 2.20
C ALA A 220 16.79 2.28 0.84
N VAL A 221 17.74 1.36 0.84
CA VAL A 221 17.95 0.37 -0.22
C VAL A 221 17.72 -1.00 0.37
N LEU A 222 16.85 -1.76 -0.28
CA LEU A 222 16.54 -3.13 0.10
C LEU A 222 17.00 -4.09 -1.01
N VAL A 223 17.54 -5.24 -0.60
CA VAL A 223 17.96 -6.32 -1.49
C VAL A 223 17.39 -7.63 -0.99
N GLY A 224 16.75 -8.39 -1.87
CA GLY A 224 16.13 -9.66 -1.52
C GLY A 224 16.11 -10.63 -2.69
N ALA A 225 15.53 -11.80 -2.43
CA ALA A 225 15.32 -12.83 -3.44
C ALA A 225 14.00 -13.59 -3.18
N THR A 226 13.45 -14.19 -4.24
CA THR A 226 12.36 -15.16 -4.17
C THR A 226 12.90 -16.59 -4.09
N ASP A 227 12.03 -17.58 -3.86
CA ASP A 227 12.42 -18.99 -3.85
C ASP A 227 13.01 -19.47 -5.18
N SER A 228 12.53 -18.94 -6.31
CA SER A 228 13.09 -19.26 -7.63
C SER A 228 14.48 -18.64 -7.87
N GLY A 229 14.94 -17.74 -6.99
CA GLY A 229 16.19 -17.03 -7.11
C GLY A 229 16.12 -15.71 -7.89
N THR A 230 14.92 -15.23 -8.20
CA THR A 230 14.76 -13.87 -8.76
C THR A 230 15.27 -12.83 -7.78
N LEU A 231 16.24 -12.03 -8.20
CA LEU A 231 16.82 -10.96 -7.36
C LEU A 231 15.93 -9.73 -7.34
N VAL A 232 15.74 -9.16 -6.18
CA VAL A 232 14.92 -7.95 -5.98
C VAL A 232 15.74 -6.83 -5.37
N THR A 233 15.64 -5.64 -5.94
CA THR A 233 16.20 -4.41 -5.37
C THR A 233 15.13 -3.33 -5.29
N ALA A 234 15.07 -2.65 -4.16
CA ALA A 234 14.19 -1.50 -3.99
C ALA A 234 14.96 -0.32 -3.39
N HIS A 235 14.89 0.83 -4.05
CA HIS A 235 15.33 2.11 -3.51
C HIS A 235 14.09 2.93 -3.18
N VAL A 236 13.90 3.22 -1.91
CA VAL A 236 12.80 4.07 -1.43
C VAL A 236 13.34 5.32 -0.76
N SER A 237 12.67 6.48 -0.94
CA SER A 237 13.20 7.73 -0.40
C SER A 237 12.15 8.82 -0.25
N PHE A 238 12.20 9.52 0.86
CA PHE A 238 11.51 10.79 1.10
C PHE A 238 12.31 12.01 0.61
N ALA A 239 13.51 11.78 0.06
CA ALA A 239 14.44 12.83 -0.39
C ALA A 239 14.58 12.90 -1.92
N LEU A 240 13.62 12.37 -2.69
CA LEU A 240 13.58 12.49 -4.14
C LEU A 240 12.70 13.68 -4.56
N PRO A 241 13.29 14.78 -5.08
CA PRO A 241 12.54 15.96 -5.53
C PRO A 241 11.49 15.63 -6.61
N ASP A 242 10.36 16.32 -6.54
CA ASP A 242 9.20 16.08 -7.41
C ASP A 242 9.49 16.23 -8.91
N ALA A 243 10.45 17.07 -9.27
CA ALA A 243 10.85 17.30 -10.66
C ALA A 243 11.73 16.18 -11.26
N LEU A 244 12.19 15.23 -10.44
CA LEU A 244 13.06 14.13 -10.88
C LEU A 244 12.24 12.85 -11.10
N PRO A 245 12.71 11.93 -11.99
CA PRO A 245 12.15 10.59 -12.11
C PRO A 245 12.24 9.86 -10.75
N ARG A 246 11.12 9.54 -10.14
CA ARG A 246 11.06 9.02 -8.78
C ARG A 246 10.25 7.75 -8.60
N ARG A 247 9.66 7.25 -9.70
CA ARG A 247 8.80 6.06 -9.68
C ARG A 247 9.12 5.20 -10.90
N ARG A 248 9.76 4.06 -10.67
CA ARG A 248 10.14 3.14 -11.72
C ARG A 248 10.11 1.70 -11.22
N LEU A 249 9.53 0.84 -12.02
CA LEU A 249 9.48 -0.60 -11.82
C LEU A 249 10.03 -1.28 -13.07
N GLU A 250 10.97 -2.20 -12.90
CA GLU A 250 11.52 -3.01 -13.98
C GLU A 250 11.42 -4.50 -13.61
N VAL A 251 10.96 -5.31 -14.55
CA VAL A 251 11.00 -6.78 -14.46
C VAL A 251 11.87 -7.28 -15.60
N VAL A 252 12.98 -7.93 -15.27
CA VAL A 252 14.01 -8.37 -16.22
C VAL A 252 13.99 -9.87 -16.35
N GLY A 253 13.92 -10.36 -17.57
CA GLY A 253 14.00 -11.78 -17.88
C GLY A 253 14.96 -12.08 -19.01
N THR A 254 15.11 -13.37 -19.34
CA THR A 254 16.06 -13.84 -20.38
C THR A 254 15.63 -13.49 -21.80
N GLU A 255 14.34 -13.23 -22.03
CA GLU A 255 13.78 -12.97 -23.35
C GLU A 255 13.26 -11.53 -23.50
N GLY A 256 13.16 -10.77 -22.40
CA GLY A 256 12.70 -9.38 -22.43
C GLY A 256 12.78 -8.68 -21.08
N GLN A 257 12.46 -7.38 -21.12
CA GLN A 257 12.36 -6.53 -19.94
C GLN A 257 11.11 -5.69 -20.03
N LEU A 258 10.34 -5.64 -18.94
CA LEU A 258 9.25 -4.69 -18.77
C LEU A 258 9.74 -3.50 -17.94
N VAL A 259 9.42 -2.30 -18.41
CA VAL A 259 9.75 -1.03 -17.75
C VAL A 259 8.47 -0.25 -17.57
N ALA A 260 8.07 -0.04 -16.32
CA ALA A 260 6.94 0.81 -15.94
C ALA A 260 7.46 2.10 -15.28
N THR A 261 7.01 3.24 -15.78
CA THR A 261 7.40 4.56 -15.29
C THR A 261 6.16 5.30 -14.81
N ASP A 262 6.26 5.93 -13.64
CA ASP A 262 5.19 6.69 -12.98
C ASP A 262 3.90 5.89 -12.73
N THR A 263 4.02 4.56 -12.55
CA THR A 263 2.92 3.66 -12.19
C THR A 263 2.86 3.36 -10.68
N LEU A 264 3.96 3.58 -9.95
CA LEU A 264 4.00 3.45 -8.49
C LEU A 264 3.42 4.71 -7.86
N GLY A 265 2.18 4.65 -7.39
CA GLY A 265 1.50 5.78 -6.77
C GLY A 265 -0.03 5.61 -6.76
N GLN A 266 -0.70 6.55 -6.11
CA GLN A 266 -2.14 6.48 -5.83
C GLN A 266 -3.04 6.86 -7.00
N VAL A 267 -2.47 7.34 -8.10
CA VAL A 267 -3.21 7.85 -9.26
C VAL A 267 -3.05 6.95 -10.47
N ALA A 268 -4.03 6.99 -11.35
CA ALA A 268 -3.96 6.33 -12.65
C ALA A 268 -2.87 6.94 -13.54
N GLY A 269 -2.40 6.19 -14.54
CA GLY A 269 -1.49 6.68 -15.56
C GLY A 269 -0.12 6.04 -15.52
N GLY A 270 0.90 6.78 -16.02
CA GLY A 270 2.23 6.24 -16.25
C GLY A 270 2.36 5.56 -17.62
N THR A 271 3.47 4.87 -17.83
CA THR A 271 3.78 4.17 -19.09
C THR A 271 4.30 2.77 -18.80
N LEU A 272 4.07 1.84 -19.72
CA LEU A 272 4.62 0.48 -19.69
C LEU A 272 5.24 0.16 -21.05
N THR A 273 6.49 -0.30 -21.04
CA THR A 273 7.25 -0.66 -22.23
C THR A 273 7.81 -2.07 -22.08
N LEU A 274 7.66 -2.90 -23.11
CA LEU A 274 8.32 -4.19 -23.26
C LEU A 274 9.53 -4.01 -24.19
N LEU A 275 10.69 -4.46 -23.75
CA LEU A 275 11.93 -4.50 -24.50
C LEU A 275 12.23 -5.95 -24.87
N ASP A 276 12.46 -6.22 -26.15
CA ASP A 276 12.89 -7.53 -26.65
C ASP A 276 14.39 -7.74 -26.38
N ALA A 277 14.76 -8.85 -25.74
CA ALA A 277 16.15 -9.10 -25.34
C ALA A 277 17.10 -9.38 -26.52
N THR A 278 16.58 -9.80 -27.67
CA THR A 278 17.40 -10.14 -28.85
C THR A 278 17.69 -8.92 -29.70
N THR A 279 16.68 -8.09 -29.93
CA THR A 279 16.74 -6.98 -30.89
C THR A 279 16.89 -5.61 -30.19
N GLY A 280 16.59 -5.50 -28.92
CA GLY A 280 16.47 -4.24 -28.20
C GLY A 280 15.26 -3.40 -28.62
N ALA A 281 14.36 -3.96 -29.43
CA ALA A 281 13.15 -3.23 -29.85
C ALA A 281 12.25 -2.95 -28.66
N ALA A 282 11.68 -1.74 -28.63
CA ALA A 282 10.77 -1.27 -27.59
C ALA A 282 9.33 -1.25 -28.13
N GLU A 283 8.41 -1.86 -27.38
CA GLU A 283 6.98 -1.88 -27.64
C GLU A 283 6.25 -1.22 -26.47
N SER A 284 5.37 -0.26 -26.77
CA SER A 284 4.49 0.32 -25.75
C SER A 284 3.36 -0.66 -25.43
N VAL A 285 3.20 -1.01 -24.18
CA VAL A 285 2.11 -1.88 -23.70
C VAL A 285 0.95 -1.00 -23.20
N ALA A 286 -0.22 -1.14 -23.83
CA ALA A 286 -1.42 -0.46 -23.40
C ALA A 286 -2.01 -1.13 -22.16
N PHE A 287 -2.60 -0.34 -21.27
CA PHE A 287 -3.37 -0.77 -20.11
C PHE A 287 -4.54 0.19 -19.84
N ASP A 288 -5.50 -0.23 -19.03
CA ASP A 288 -6.68 0.57 -18.74
C ASP A 288 -6.33 1.86 -17.98
N PRO A 289 -7.11 2.93 -18.16
CA PRO A 289 -6.84 4.21 -17.51
C PRO A 289 -7.36 4.32 -16.08
N ASP A 290 -7.94 3.24 -15.51
CA ASP A 290 -8.52 3.26 -14.16
C ASP A 290 -7.46 3.46 -13.09
N GLY A 291 -7.85 4.05 -11.95
CA GLY A 291 -6.99 4.17 -10.78
C GLY A 291 -6.89 2.88 -9.97
N PRO A 292 -5.81 2.73 -9.20
CA PRO A 292 -5.62 1.53 -8.36
C PRO A 292 -6.67 1.42 -7.25
N PHE A 293 -7.13 2.53 -6.67
CA PHE A 293 -8.11 2.52 -5.59
C PHE A 293 -9.49 2.09 -6.05
N GLU A 294 -9.95 2.54 -7.22
CA GLU A 294 -11.24 2.14 -7.80
C GLU A 294 -11.29 0.62 -7.98
N ARG A 295 -10.21 0.04 -8.51
CA ARG A 295 -10.12 -1.41 -8.69
C ARG A 295 -9.99 -2.16 -7.38
N GLN A 296 -9.30 -1.60 -6.39
CA GLN A 296 -9.14 -2.20 -5.07
C GLN A 296 -10.47 -2.30 -4.33
N VAL A 297 -11.22 -1.18 -4.23
CA VAL A 297 -12.51 -1.18 -3.53
C VAL A 297 -13.54 -2.05 -4.25
N ALA A 298 -13.55 -2.05 -5.59
CA ALA A 298 -14.41 -2.93 -6.38
C ALA A 298 -14.09 -4.42 -6.14
N ALA A 299 -12.80 -4.78 -6.08
CA ALA A 299 -12.38 -6.16 -5.84
C ALA A 299 -12.74 -6.64 -4.43
N PHE A 300 -12.51 -5.80 -3.40
CA PHE A 300 -12.88 -6.16 -2.03
C PHE A 300 -14.40 -6.19 -1.85
N GLY A 301 -15.13 -5.22 -2.44
CA GLY A 301 -16.59 -5.21 -2.44
C GLY A 301 -17.19 -6.46 -3.10
N ALA A 302 -16.60 -6.96 -4.19
CA ALA A 302 -17.00 -8.22 -4.81
C ALA A 302 -16.78 -9.43 -3.90
N ALA A 303 -15.69 -9.42 -3.11
CA ALA A 303 -15.45 -10.46 -2.12
C ALA A 303 -16.46 -10.41 -0.96
N VAL A 304 -16.81 -9.20 -0.48
CA VAL A 304 -17.87 -9.00 0.53
C VAL A 304 -19.22 -9.54 0.06
N ARG A 305 -19.55 -9.34 -1.23
CA ARG A 305 -20.79 -9.88 -1.82
C ARG A 305 -20.73 -11.37 -2.17
N GLY A 306 -19.58 -12.04 -1.94
CA GLY A 306 -19.38 -13.46 -2.28
C GLY A 306 -19.31 -13.75 -3.78
N GLU A 307 -19.10 -12.75 -4.62
CA GLU A 307 -18.99 -12.89 -6.08
C GLU A 307 -17.65 -13.46 -6.53
N ARG A 308 -16.58 -13.14 -5.80
CA ARG A 308 -15.21 -13.61 -6.02
C ARG A 308 -14.48 -13.70 -4.68
N PRO A 309 -13.53 -14.66 -4.51
CA PRO A 309 -12.71 -14.70 -3.31
C PRO A 309 -11.75 -13.50 -3.28
N TRP A 310 -11.44 -13.01 -2.09
CA TRP A 310 -10.31 -12.10 -1.89
C TRP A 310 -9.01 -12.89 -2.00
N PRO A 311 -8.10 -12.55 -2.93
CA PRO A 311 -6.96 -13.42 -3.25
C PRO A 311 -5.74 -13.18 -2.34
N TYR A 312 -5.81 -12.23 -1.41
CA TYR A 312 -4.68 -11.79 -0.59
C TYR A 312 -4.97 -12.00 0.90
N PRO A 313 -4.70 -13.19 1.46
CA PRO A 313 -4.96 -13.47 2.87
C PRO A 313 -4.00 -12.65 3.76
N LEU A 314 -4.51 -12.18 4.93
CA LEU A 314 -3.71 -11.42 5.89
C LEU A 314 -2.45 -12.15 6.37
N ALA A 315 -2.45 -13.49 6.39
CA ALA A 315 -1.26 -14.27 6.76
C ALA A 315 -0.09 -14.05 5.79
N ARG A 316 -0.36 -13.87 4.49
CA ARG A 316 0.64 -13.50 3.50
C ARG A 316 1.17 -12.07 3.77
N ASP A 317 0.26 -11.15 4.03
CA ASP A 317 0.62 -9.76 4.30
C ASP A 317 1.45 -9.65 5.59
N LEU A 318 1.14 -10.47 6.61
CA LEU A 318 1.92 -10.57 7.84
C LEU A 318 3.35 -11.07 7.55
N ALA A 319 3.50 -12.16 6.79
CA ALA A 319 4.82 -12.70 6.46
C ALA A 319 5.71 -11.68 5.74
N LEU A 320 5.14 -10.89 4.82
CA LEU A 320 5.88 -9.80 4.16
C LEU A 320 6.21 -8.65 5.13
N HIS A 321 5.31 -8.35 6.05
CA HIS A 321 5.52 -7.32 7.06
C HIS A 321 6.62 -7.73 8.05
N GLU A 322 6.63 -8.98 8.52
CA GLU A 322 7.69 -9.56 9.35
C GLU A 322 9.04 -9.50 8.62
N LEU A 323 9.09 -9.96 7.38
CA LEU A 323 10.32 -9.94 6.57
C LEU A 323 10.89 -8.52 6.41
N LEU A 324 10.02 -7.52 6.21
CA LEU A 324 10.44 -6.13 6.10
C LEU A 324 10.98 -5.60 7.44
N LEU A 325 10.25 -5.78 8.54
CA LEU A 325 10.66 -5.24 9.84
C LEU A 325 11.94 -5.92 10.34
N ASP A 326 12.09 -7.24 10.17
CA ASP A 326 13.33 -7.95 10.47
C ASP A 326 14.53 -7.40 9.68
N ALA A 327 14.31 -7.07 8.39
CA ALA A 327 15.35 -6.45 7.57
C ALA A 327 15.71 -5.03 8.04
N LEU A 328 14.74 -4.27 8.55
CA LEU A 328 14.97 -2.92 9.07
C LEU A 328 15.64 -2.95 10.44
N ASP A 329 15.26 -3.87 11.32
CA ASP A 329 15.86 -4.04 12.65
C ASP A 329 17.32 -4.49 12.58
N THR A 330 17.65 -5.29 11.56
CA THR A 330 19.01 -5.77 11.30
C THR A 330 19.80 -4.87 10.35
N ALA A 331 19.19 -3.76 9.87
CA ALA A 331 19.83 -2.82 8.97
C ALA A 331 21.14 -2.29 9.57
N GLU A 332 22.22 -2.38 8.81
CA GLU A 332 23.51 -1.84 9.25
C GLU A 332 23.38 -0.35 9.53
N ALA A 333 23.74 0.02 10.77
CA ALA A 333 23.95 1.43 11.10
C ALA A 333 24.98 2.03 10.12
N PRO A 334 24.82 3.28 9.70
CA PRO A 334 25.74 3.90 8.76
C PRO A 334 27.17 3.81 9.30
N CYS A 335 28.10 3.36 8.43
CA CYS A 335 29.50 3.66 8.64
C CYS A 335 29.64 5.20 8.75
N PRO A 336 30.28 5.73 9.80
CA PRO A 336 30.33 7.16 10.09
C PRO A 336 30.93 7.99 8.97
#